data_23a3a5fbcfedf3f3b7d234d05fdc7e8d
#
_entry.id   23a3a5fbcfedf3f3b7d234d05fdc7e8d
#
_cell.length_a   1.000
_cell.length_b   1.000
_cell.length_c   1.000
_cell.angle_alpha   90.00
_cell.angle_beta   90.00
_cell.angle_gamma   90.00
#
_symmetry.space_group_name_H-M   'P 1'
#
loop_
_entity.id
_entity.type
_entity.pdbx_description
1 polymer ?
#
loop_
_entity_poly.entity_id
_entity_poly.type
_entity_poly.pdbx_seq_one_letter_code
_entity_poly.pdbx_strand_id
1 'polypeptide(L)'
;MGLLPGRLTLLHQAYTSPGFTDELTWVYLAEDLSRVPAAPQGLEEEAAATVSLSLEAALAALSAGEIRDAKTILGLYALARREGR
;
A
#
# COMPACT_ATOMS: atom_id res chain seq x y z
N MET A 1 12.35 -7.46 1.44
CA MET A 1 12.05 -7.77 2.83
C MET A 1 10.90 -8.74 2.92
N GLY A 2 11.07 -9.81 3.65
CA GLY A 2 10.04 -10.83 3.71
C GLY A 2 9.09 -10.60 4.87
N LEU A 3 7.84 -10.30 4.57
CA LEU A 3 6.79 -10.18 5.57
C LEU A 3 5.62 -11.03 5.13
N LEU A 4 5.09 -11.81 6.07
CA LEU A 4 3.96 -12.67 5.83
C LEU A 4 2.77 -12.10 6.58
N PRO A 5 1.69 -11.75 5.89
CA PRO A 5 0.53 -11.22 6.59
C PRO A 5 -0.28 -12.32 7.24
N GLY A 6 -0.77 -12.04 8.44
CA GLY A 6 -1.73 -12.92 9.09
C GLY A 6 -3.14 -12.64 8.63
N ARG A 7 -3.38 -11.47 8.08
CA ARG A 7 -4.69 -11.10 7.58
C ARG A 7 -4.56 -10.12 6.44
N LEU A 8 -5.33 -10.34 5.38
CA LEU A 8 -5.45 -9.43 4.26
C LEU A 8 -6.89 -8.99 4.12
N THR A 9 -7.10 -7.70 4.01
CA THR A 9 -8.43 -7.14 3.82
C THR A 9 -8.40 -6.29 2.56
N LEU A 10 -9.30 -6.54 1.64
CA LEU A 10 -9.40 -5.72 0.44
C LEU A 10 -9.99 -4.37 0.83
N LEU A 11 -9.24 -3.31 0.54
CA LEU A 11 -9.71 -1.97 0.83
C LEU A 11 -10.42 -1.36 -0.35
N HIS A 12 -9.89 -1.59 -1.56
CA HIS A 12 -10.46 -0.96 -2.73
C HIS A 12 -10.01 -1.64 -4.00
N GLN A 13 -10.81 -1.50 -5.05
CA GLN A 13 -10.42 -1.85 -6.41
C GLN A 13 -10.61 -0.62 -7.27
N ALA A 14 -9.70 -0.37 -8.17
CA ALA A 14 -9.79 0.82 -9.00
C ALA A 14 -9.04 0.63 -10.31
N TYR A 15 -9.60 1.17 -11.37
CA TYR A 15 -8.86 1.31 -12.62
C TYR A 15 -7.91 2.48 -12.46
N THR A 16 -6.68 2.31 -12.92
CA THR A 16 -5.67 3.37 -12.75
C THR A 16 -5.71 4.39 -13.87
N SER A 17 -6.04 3.94 -15.08
CA SER A 17 -6.08 4.86 -16.23
C SER A 17 -7.14 4.38 -17.22
N PRO A 18 -8.41 4.53 -16.87
CA PRO A 18 -9.48 3.89 -17.66
C PRO A 18 -9.57 4.37 -19.10
N GLY A 19 -9.03 5.52 -19.43
CA GLY A 19 -9.02 5.97 -20.81
C GLY A 19 -7.88 5.42 -21.64
N PHE A 20 -6.90 4.81 -21.01
CA PHE A 20 -5.69 4.31 -21.66
C PHE A 20 -5.54 2.81 -21.56
N THR A 21 -5.91 2.23 -20.45
CA THR A 21 -5.63 0.83 -20.16
C THR A 21 -6.76 0.29 -19.31
N ASP A 22 -6.89 -1.02 -19.33
CA ASP A 22 -7.86 -1.70 -18.48
C ASP A 22 -7.19 -2.28 -17.23
N GLU A 23 -6.05 -1.73 -16.83
CA GLU A 23 -5.38 -2.17 -15.62
C GLU A 23 -6.28 -1.94 -14.41
N LEU A 24 -6.53 -3.00 -13.67
CA LEU A 24 -7.32 -2.95 -12.46
C LEU A 24 -6.41 -3.23 -11.28
N THR A 25 -6.42 -2.35 -10.29
CA THR A 25 -5.58 -2.46 -9.12
C THR A 25 -6.43 -2.79 -7.91
N TRP A 26 -5.98 -3.80 -7.15
CA TRP A 26 -6.59 -4.15 -5.87
C TRP A 26 -5.66 -3.69 -4.77
N VAL A 27 -6.20 -2.93 -3.81
CA VAL A 27 -5.42 -2.42 -2.68
C VAL A 27 -5.85 -3.17 -1.44
N TYR A 28 -4.88 -3.81 -0.79
CA TYR A 28 -5.13 -4.63 0.39
C TYR A 28 -4.48 -4.03 1.62
N LEU A 29 -5.14 -4.20 2.76
CA LEU A 29 -4.53 -3.95 4.06
C LEU A 29 -3.99 -5.27 4.58
N ALA A 30 -2.69 -5.31 4.84
CA ALA A 30 -2.05 -6.49 5.41
C ALA A 30 -1.78 -6.23 6.89
N GLU A 31 -2.25 -7.14 7.74
CA GLU A 31 -2.12 -7.00 9.18
C GLU A 31 -1.51 -8.25 9.78
N ASP A 32 -1.07 -8.13 11.02
CA ASP A 32 -0.46 -9.24 11.75
C ASP A 32 0.72 -9.80 10.97
N LEU A 33 1.61 -8.91 10.59
CA LEU A 33 2.77 -9.28 9.79
C LEU A 33 3.78 -10.02 10.62
N SER A 34 4.38 -11.07 10.03
CA SER A 34 5.50 -11.74 10.64
C SER A 34 6.64 -11.75 9.64
N ARG A 35 7.87 -11.72 10.18
CA ARG A 35 9.03 -11.72 9.33
C ARG A 35 9.34 -13.12 8.87
N VAL A 36 9.63 -13.24 7.59
CA VAL A 36 10.10 -14.47 7.00
C VAL A 36 11.33 -14.15 6.17
N PRO A 37 12.19 -15.12 5.90
CA PRO A 37 13.34 -14.85 5.05
C PRO A 37 12.87 -14.43 3.66
N ALA A 38 13.57 -13.46 3.09
CA ALA A 38 13.28 -13.03 1.75
C ALA A 38 13.63 -14.16 0.79
N ALA A 39 12.83 -14.32 -0.27
CA ALA A 39 13.12 -15.31 -1.27
C ALA A 39 14.44 -14.98 -1.96
N PRO A 40 15.25 -15.99 -2.31
CA PRO A 40 16.52 -15.69 -2.97
C PRO A 40 16.36 -14.93 -4.28
N GLN A 41 15.25 -15.18 -4.96
CA GLN A 41 15.00 -14.45 -6.19
C GLN A 41 14.03 -13.33 -5.99
N GLY A 42 13.97 -12.78 -4.84
CA GLY A 42 12.99 -11.74 -4.54
C GLY A 42 13.22 -10.48 -5.35
N LEU A 43 13.24 -10.61 -6.64
CA LEU A 43 13.59 -9.53 -7.54
C LEU A 43 12.56 -8.42 -7.53
N GLU A 44 11.37 -8.78 -7.21
CA GLU A 44 10.28 -7.85 -7.23
C GLU A 44 10.39 -6.85 -6.09
N GLU A 45 10.93 -7.27 -4.98
CA GLU A 45 11.00 -6.38 -3.85
C GLU A 45 12.12 -5.40 -3.93
N GLU A 46 13.11 -5.68 -4.73
CA GLU A 46 14.22 -4.76 -4.74
C GLU A 46 13.84 -3.46 -5.40
N ALA A 47 12.80 -3.45 -6.18
CA ALA A 47 12.38 -2.24 -6.84
C ALA A 47 11.60 -1.33 -5.91
N ALA A 48 11.12 -1.84 -4.80
CA ALA A 48 10.25 -1.07 -3.92
C ALA A 48 10.91 -0.91 -2.56
N ALA A 49 11.10 0.32 -2.15
CA ALA A 49 11.60 0.62 -0.80
C ALA A 49 10.45 0.52 0.17
N THR A 50 10.72 -0.09 1.32
CA THR A 50 9.74 -0.16 2.39
C THR A 50 10.01 0.98 3.35
N VAL A 51 8.99 1.76 3.65
CA VAL A 51 9.08 2.89 4.55
C VAL A 51 8.14 2.63 5.72
N SER A 52 8.63 2.87 6.92
CA SER A 52 7.85 2.66 8.13
C SER A 52 7.40 4.00 8.67
N LEU A 53 6.10 4.23 8.70
CA LEU A 53 5.53 5.48 9.19
C LEU A 53 4.31 5.17 10.03
N SER A 54 4.04 6.03 11.02
CA SER A 54 2.75 6.00 11.67
C SER A 54 1.69 6.48 10.69
N LEU A 55 0.44 6.10 10.95
CA LEU A 55 -0.65 6.58 10.08
C LEU A 55 -0.74 8.10 10.12
N GLU A 56 -0.52 8.70 11.29
CA GLU A 56 -0.55 10.14 11.40
C GLU A 56 0.50 10.79 10.51
N ALA A 57 1.72 10.26 10.53
CA ALA A 57 2.79 10.82 9.72
C ALA A 57 2.50 10.61 8.23
N ALA A 58 1.95 9.46 7.88
CA ALA A 58 1.61 9.18 6.49
C ALA A 58 0.53 10.13 5.97
N LEU A 59 -0.48 10.40 6.80
CA LEU A 59 -1.55 11.31 6.41
C LEU A 59 -1.05 12.74 6.30
N ALA A 60 -0.10 13.13 7.17
CA ALA A 60 0.50 14.45 7.07
C ALA A 60 1.29 14.60 5.77
N ALA A 61 2.05 13.58 5.40
CA ALA A 61 2.79 13.61 4.15
C ALA A 61 1.85 13.65 2.96
N LEU A 62 0.74 12.95 3.06
CA LEU A 62 -0.28 12.95 2.00
C LEU A 62 -0.86 14.34 1.82
N SER A 63 -1.22 15.00 2.93
CA SER A 63 -1.78 16.35 2.88
C SER A 63 -0.78 17.36 2.35
N ALA A 64 0.49 17.17 2.63
CA ALA A 64 1.54 18.07 2.17
C ALA A 64 1.89 17.86 0.70
N GLY A 65 1.33 16.87 0.05
CA GLY A 65 1.61 16.61 -1.36
C GLY A 65 2.93 15.90 -1.59
N GLU A 66 3.49 15.28 -0.55
CA GLU A 66 4.75 14.57 -0.67
C GLU A 66 4.59 13.18 -1.23
N ILE A 67 3.38 12.64 -1.21
CA ILE A 67 3.08 11.33 -1.75
C ILE A 67 2.36 11.52 -3.06
N ARG A 68 2.93 10.99 -4.13
CA ARG A 68 2.42 11.23 -5.48
C ARG A 68 1.96 9.97 -6.20
N ASP A 69 2.25 8.79 -5.65
CA ASP A 69 1.83 7.56 -6.27
C ASP A 69 0.33 7.35 -6.04
N ALA A 70 -0.42 7.20 -7.11
CA ALA A 70 -1.88 7.11 -7.04
C ALA A 70 -2.35 5.95 -6.19
N LYS A 71 -1.66 4.81 -6.29
CA LYS A 71 -2.07 3.62 -5.53
C LYS A 71 -1.84 3.83 -4.04
N THR A 72 -0.74 4.47 -3.69
CA THR A 72 -0.43 4.79 -2.30
C THR A 72 -1.44 5.78 -1.74
N ILE A 73 -1.77 6.81 -2.51
CA ILE A 73 -2.76 7.80 -2.09
C ILE A 73 -4.11 7.13 -1.84
N LEU A 74 -4.54 6.29 -2.77
CA LEU A 74 -5.80 5.58 -2.64
C LEU A 74 -5.80 4.70 -1.40
N GLY A 75 -4.72 3.96 -1.19
CA GLY A 75 -4.61 3.07 -0.03
C GLY A 75 -4.66 3.82 1.28
N LEU A 76 -3.96 4.95 1.36
CA LEU A 76 -3.93 5.73 2.59
C LEU A 76 -5.29 6.35 2.90
N TYR A 77 -5.99 6.86 1.90
CA TYR A 77 -7.31 7.39 2.15
C TYR A 77 -8.29 6.29 2.56
N ALA A 78 -8.20 5.13 1.91
CA ALA A 78 -9.07 4.02 2.27
C ALA A 78 -8.80 3.54 3.69
N LEU A 79 -7.53 3.48 4.07
CA LEU A 79 -7.16 3.09 5.43
C LEU A 79 -7.62 4.12 6.45
N ALA A 80 -7.43 5.40 6.15
CA ALA A 80 -7.86 6.46 7.04
C ALA A 80 -9.36 6.40 7.28
N ARG A 81 -10.12 6.17 6.23
CA ARG A 81 -11.56 6.05 6.35
C ARG A 81 -11.96 4.88 7.23
N ARG A 82 -11.28 3.75 7.04
CA ARG A 82 -11.53 2.55 7.84
C ARG A 82 -11.26 2.80 9.31
N GLU A 83 -10.25 3.64 9.61
CA GLU A 83 -9.87 3.94 10.98
C GLU A 83 -10.65 5.11 11.56
N GLY A 84 -11.60 5.65 10.85
CA GLY A 84 -12.43 6.73 11.34
C GLY A 84 -11.79 8.10 11.24
N ARG A 85 -10.91 8.27 10.30
CA ARG A 85 -10.18 9.53 10.15
C ARG A 85 -10.67 10.37 9.02
#